data_97d046bff6767dc4af0f0ee55e8cd875
#
_entry.id   97d046bff6767dc4af0f0ee55e8cd875
#
_cell.length_a   1.000
_cell.length_b   1.000
_cell.length_c   1.000
_cell.angle_alpha   90.00
_cell.angle_beta   90.00
_cell.angle_gamma   90.00
#
_symmetry.space_group_name_H-M   'P 1'
#
loop_
_entity.id
_entity.type
_entity.pdbx_description
1 polymer ?
#
loop_
_entity_poly.entity_id
_entity_poly.type
_entity_poly.pdbx_seq_one_letter_code
_entity_poly.pdbx_strand_id
1 'polypeptide(L)'
;QYSSKGENRATFADDLLLKKGMFDNAKNGFQHNIPFTTNFKLFKFFSVSAGGRFQENWVGNTIRYNNFQEGTRISKDTISGFDRFSIYNYNASITTKIYGIVNFKPNKRIQSIRHTITPNLTYSNSPSFKKYYDTYIIDANGNTAEYTRFEGGLFGIPGRGNSSSIGTVSYTH
;
A
#
# COMPACT_ATOMS: atom_id res chain seq x y z
N GLN A 1 -6.93 0.34 14.91
CA GLN A 1 -8.31 0.85 14.85
C GLN A 1 -8.81 0.67 13.41
N TYR A 2 -9.90 -0.07 13.24
CA TYR A 2 -10.59 -0.22 11.95
C TYR A 2 -11.18 1.11 11.51
N SER A 3 -11.11 1.44 10.22
CA SER A 3 -11.81 2.57 9.62
C SER A 3 -12.45 2.16 8.28
N SER A 4 -13.62 2.73 8.01
CA SER A 4 -14.30 2.58 6.74
C SER A 4 -14.67 3.95 6.18
N LYS A 5 -14.62 4.08 4.86
CA LYS A 5 -14.99 5.29 4.13
C LYS A 5 -15.89 4.90 2.97
N GLY A 6 -17.11 5.44 2.94
CA GLY A 6 -17.98 5.42 1.77
C GLY A 6 -17.77 6.69 0.94
N GLU A 7 -17.71 6.57 -0.36
CA GLU A 7 -17.60 7.70 -1.27
C GLU A 7 -18.52 7.50 -2.47
N ASN A 8 -19.22 8.57 -2.83
CA ASN A 8 -20.01 8.65 -4.05
C ASN A 8 -19.58 9.93 -4.78
N ARG A 9 -19.22 9.81 -6.05
CA ARG A 9 -18.83 10.93 -6.89
C ARG A 9 -19.56 10.85 -8.21
N ALA A 10 -20.39 11.84 -8.47
CA ALA A 10 -21.04 12.05 -9.76
C ALA A 10 -20.38 13.25 -10.45
N THR A 11 -20.03 13.09 -11.70
CA THR A 11 -19.54 14.17 -12.57
C THR A 11 -20.40 14.13 -13.84
N PHE A 12 -21.08 15.21 -14.12
CA PHE A 12 -21.98 15.33 -15.28
C PHE A 12 -21.82 16.72 -15.90
N ALA A 13 -22.18 16.83 -17.17
CA ALA A 13 -22.23 18.13 -17.84
C ALA A 13 -23.49 18.90 -17.39
N ASP A 14 -23.42 20.23 -17.40
CA ASP A 14 -24.50 21.10 -16.90
C ASP A 14 -25.83 20.86 -17.58
N ASP A 15 -25.81 20.47 -18.85
CA ASP A 15 -27.01 20.17 -19.65
C ASP A 15 -27.71 18.86 -19.23
N LEU A 16 -27.05 18.00 -18.46
CA LEU A 16 -27.59 16.76 -17.91
C LEU A 16 -28.19 16.94 -16.50
N LEU A 17 -28.10 18.11 -15.92
CA LEU A 17 -28.62 18.39 -14.58
C LEU A 17 -30.12 18.07 -14.52
N LEU A 18 -30.53 17.21 -13.59
CA LEU A 18 -31.90 16.72 -13.38
C LEU A 18 -32.51 15.94 -14.57
N LYS A 19 -31.69 15.49 -15.53
CA LYS A 19 -32.12 14.63 -16.63
C LYS A 19 -31.78 13.18 -16.40
N LYS A 20 -32.48 12.31 -17.13
CA LYS A 20 -32.15 10.87 -17.20
C LYS A 20 -30.71 10.74 -17.72
N GLY A 21 -29.88 9.95 -17.02
CA GLY A 21 -28.47 9.78 -17.37
C GLY A 21 -27.49 10.60 -16.51
N MET A 22 -27.98 11.50 -15.65
CA MET A 22 -27.11 12.30 -14.76
C MET A 22 -26.16 11.44 -13.90
N PHE A 23 -26.58 10.26 -13.53
CA PHE A 23 -25.83 9.33 -12.68
C PHE A 23 -25.15 8.19 -13.43
N ASP A 24 -25.22 8.15 -14.76
CA ASP A 24 -24.65 7.03 -15.55
C ASP A 24 -23.15 6.86 -15.35
N ASN A 25 -22.44 7.96 -15.06
CA ASN A 25 -21.02 7.97 -14.75
C ASN A 25 -20.71 8.14 -13.25
N ALA A 26 -21.73 7.97 -12.39
CA ALA A 26 -21.52 8.08 -10.95
C ALA A 26 -20.63 6.93 -10.46
N LYS A 27 -19.58 7.29 -9.74
CA LYS A 27 -18.69 6.34 -9.08
C LYS A 27 -19.09 6.22 -7.63
N ASN A 28 -19.32 5.01 -7.19
CA ASN A 28 -19.62 4.71 -5.80
C ASN A 28 -18.69 3.62 -5.29
N GLY A 29 -18.44 3.63 -4.01
CA GLY A 29 -17.58 2.62 -3.43
C GLY A 29 -17.36 2.76 -1.93
N PHE A 30 -16.78 1.71 -1.36
CA PHE A 30 -16.40 1.64 0.04
C PHE A 30 -14.93 1.21 0.17
N GLN A 31 -14.24 1.85 1.07
CA GLN A 31 -12.88 1.49 1.45
C GLN A 31 -12.85 1.05 2.90
N HIS A 32 -12.32 -0.14 3.14
CA HIS A 32 -12.08 -0.70 4.46
C HIS A 32 -10.58 -0.68 4.73
N ASN A 33 -10.19 -0.15 5.88
CA ASN A 33 -8.79 -0.05 6.27
C ASN A 33 -8.60 -0.68 7.64
N ILE A 34 -7.79 -1.72 7.70
CA ILE A 34 -7.56 -2.53 8.89
C ILE A 34 -6.05 -2.49 9.20
N PRO A 35 -5.59 -1.51 9.97
CA PRO A 35 -4.23 -1.54 10.51
C PRO A 35 -4.14 -2.55 11.64
N PHE A 36 -3.02 -3.25 11.72
CA PHE A 36 -2.71 -4.11 12.84
C PHE A 36 -1.28 -3.84 13.34
N THR A 37 -1.10 -3.91 14.63
CA THR A 37 0.19 -3.75 15.28
C THR A 37 0.25 -4.64 16.50
N THR A 38 1.37 -5.32 16.68
CA THR A 38 1.66 -6.12 17.86
C THR A 38 3.07 -5.85 18.33
N ASN A 39 3.25 -5.87 19.66
CA ASN A 39 4.54 -5.68 20.30
C ASN A 39 4.70 -6.73 21.38
N PHE A 40 5.82 -7.43 21.38
CA PHE A 40 6.13 -8.42 22.40
C PHE A 40 7.64 -8.51 22.67
N LYS A 41 8.00 -9.12 23.78
CA LYS A 41 9.39 -9.38 24.12
C LYS A 41 9.74 -10.83 23.84
N LEU A 42 10.82 -11.02 23.10
CA LEU A 42 11.39 -12.34 22.85
C LEU A 42 12.62 -12.53 23.74
N PHE A 43 12.69 -13.67 24.44
CA PHE A 43 13.81 -14.03 25.37
C PHE A 43 14.16 -12.92 26.37
N LYS A 44 13.21 -12.11 26.81
CA LYS A 44 13.37 -10.96 27.71
C LYS A 44 14.24 -9.80 27.20
N PHE A 45 15.09 -10.02 26.21
CA PHE A 45 16.10 -9.05 25.74
C PHE A 45 15.71 -8.37 24.43
N PHE A 46 14.93 -9.01 23.60
CA PHE A 46 14.55 -8.48 22.32
C PHE A 46 13.13 -7.92 22.37
N SER A 47 12.97 -6.67 21.98
CA SER A 47 11.66 -6.06 21.71
C SER A 47 11.35 -6.25 20.24
N VAL A 48 10.26 -6.97 19.97
CA VAL A 48 9.76 -7.22 18.61
C VAL A 48 8.50 -6.39 18.42
N SER A 49 8.46 -5.66 17.33
CA SER A 49 7.27 -4.95 16.86
C SER A 49 6.95 -5.46 15.46
N ALA A 50 5.71 -5.85 15.24
CA ALA A 50 5.23 -6.23 13.92
C ALA A 50 3.91 -5.52 13.64
N GLY A 51 3.75 -5.07 12.41
CA GLY A 51 2.56 -4.33 12.01
C GLY A 51 2.32 -4.41 10.51
N GLY A 52 1.19 -3.86 10.12
CA GLY A 52 0.82 -3.76 8.73
C GLY A 52 -0.53 -3.11 8.56
N ARG A 53 -0.92 -3.03 7.31
CA ARG A 53 -2.22 -2.51 6.91
C ARG A 53 -2.80 -3.43 5.85
N PHE A 54 -4.04 -3.80 6.03
CA PHE A 54 -4.87 -4.41 5.01
C PHE A 54 -5.93 -3.38 4.60
N GLN A 55 -6.05 -3.14 3.30
CA GLN A 55 -7.04 -2.23 2.74
C GLN A 55 -7.83 -2.99 1.67
N GLU A 56 -9.14 -2.98 1.78
CA GLU A 56 -10.07 -3.52 0.80
C GLU A 56 -10.92 -2.40 0.23
N ASN A 57 -11.03 -2.35 -1.08
CA ASN A 57 -11.75 -1.32 -1.82
C ASN A 57 -12.83 -2.01 -2.66
N TRP A 58 -14.07 -1.61 -2.43
CA TRP A 58 -15.25 -2.03 -3.16
C TRP A 58 -15.66 -0.92 -4.09
N VAL A 59 -15.89 -1.24 -5.33
CA VAL A 59 -16.23 -0.26 -6.36
C VAL A 59 -17.45 -0.73 -7.16
N GLY A 60 -18.28 0.20 -7.55
CA GLY A 60 -19.46 -0.05 -8.37
C GLY A 60 -19.20 0.03 -9.87
N ASN A 61 -18.01 0.47 -10.27
CA ASN A 61 -17.64 0.64 -11.67
C ASN A 61 -16.17 0.29 -11.88
N THR A 62 -15.89 -0.36 -12.97
CA THR A 62 -14.55 -0.65 -13.47
C THR A 62 -14.39 -0.15 -14.88
N ILE A 63 -13.19 -0.25 -15.45
CA ILE A 63 -12.91 0.10 -16.82
C ILE A 63 -12.38 -1.07 -17.61
N ARG A 64 -12.57 -1.01 -18.92
CA ARG A 64 -11.99 -1.94 -19.88
C ARG A 64 -11.52 -1.19 -21.12
N TYR A 65 -10.33 -1.51 -21.61
CA TYR A 65 -9.85 -1.06 -22.91
C TYR A 65 -10.19 -2.10 -23.98
N ASN A 66 -10.62 -1.63 -25.16
CA ASN A 66 -10.73 -2.49 -26.33
C ASN A 66 -9.33 -2.72 -26.94
N ASN A 67 -9.15 -3.85 -27.61
CA ASN A 67 -7.96 -4.11 -28.40
C ASN A 67 -7.96 -3.24 -29.67
N PHE A 68 -6.77 -2.90 -30.15
CA PHE A 68 -6.59 -2.26 -31.45
C PHE A 68 -7.23 -3.08 -32.55
N GLN A 69 -8.00 -2.40 -33.40
CA GLN A 69 -8.53 -2.93 -34.65
C GLN A 69 -8.34 -1.84 -35.72
N GLU A 70 -7.93 -2.23 -36.92
CA GLU A 70 -7.74 -1.29 -38.00
C GLU A 70 -9.01 -0.49 -38.29
N GLY A 71 -8.87 0.82 -38.38
CA GLY A 71 -10.01 1.75 -38.53
C GLY A 71 -10.82 2.04 -37.26
N THR A 72 -10.48 1.43 -36.13
CA THR A 72 -11.17 1.66 -34.86
C THR A 72 -10.24 2.34 -33.86
N ARG A 73 -10.75 3.37 -33.19
CA ARG A 73 -10.02 4.06 -32.11
C ARG A 73 -10.03 3.19 -30.84
N ILE A 74 -8.89 3.12 -30.16
CA ILE A 74 -8.84 2.54 -28.82
C ILE A 74 -9.74 3.36 -27.90
N SER A 75 -10.73 2.74 -27.30
CA SER A 75 -11.66 3.34 -26.37
C SER A 75 -11.51 2.73 -24.97
N LYS A 76 -11.91 3.52 -24.00
CA LYS A 76 -11.99 3.14 -22.59
C LYS A 76 -13.47 3.09 -22.21
N ASP A 77 -13.97 1.90 -21.99
CA ASP A 77 -15.36 1.68 -21.64
C ASP A 77 -15.53 1.54 -20.11
N THR A 78 -16.57 2.15 -19.57
CA THR A 78 -16.95 1.98 -18.16
C THR A 78 -17.88 0.80 -18.04
N ILE A 79 -17.54 -0.16 -17.19
CA ILE A 79 -18.34 -1.33 -16.88
C ILE A 79 -18.94 -1.12 -15.50
N SER A 80 -20.27 -1.00 -15.45
CA SER A 80 -21.03 -0.92 -14.21
C SER A 80 -21.18 -2.31 -13.61
N GLY A 81 -20.92 -2.43 -12.32
CA GLY A 81 -21.02 -3.68 -11.57
C GLY A 81 -20.07 -3.66 -10.37
N PHE A 82 -20.41 -4.49 -9.39
CA PHE A 82 -19.57 -4.62 -8.19
C PHE A 82 -18.27 -5.35 -8.52
N ASP A 83 -17.14 -4.72 -8.13
CA ASP A 83 -15.84 -5.37 -8.12
C ASP A 83 -15.06 -4.90 -6.87
N ARG A 84 -13.97 -5.59 -6.56
CA ARG A 84 -13.15 -5.29 -5.40
C ARG A 84 -11.68 -5.57 -5.62
N PHE A 85 -10.84 -4.82 -4.93
CA PHE A 85 -9.43 -5.14 -4.81
C PHE A 85 -8.93 -4.92 -3.39
N SER A 86 -8.00 -5.76 -2.99
CA SER A 86 -7.33 -5.65 -1.70
C SER A 86 -5.84 -5.44 -1.89
N ILE A 87 -5.29 -4.53 -1.09
CA ILE A 87 -3.87 -4.27 -1.00
C ILE A 87 -3.44 -4.38 0.46
N TYR A 88 -2.21 -4.80 0.67
CA TYR A 88 -1.65 -4.90 2.02
C TYR A 88 -0.15 -4.65 2.03
N ASN A 89 0.34 -4.22 3.15
CA ASN A 89 1.75 -4.15 3.48
C ASN A 89 1.97 -4.64 4.90
N TYR A 90 3.19 -5.07 5.19
CA TYR A 90 3.56 -5.48 6.53
C TYR A 90 5.01 -5.13 6.82
N ASN A 91 5.30 -4.94 8.10
CA ASN A 91 6.63 -4.67 8.60
C ASN A 91 6.85 -5.43 9.91
N ALA A 92 8.12 -5.69 10.20
CA ALA A 92 8.54 -6.22 11.47
C ALA A 92 9.87 -5.57 11.86
N SER A 93 10.06 -5.30 13.14
CA SER A 93 11.32 -4.81 13.67
C SER A 93 11.70 -5.55 14.94
N ILE A 94 13.00 -5.73 15.13
CA ILE A 94 13.57 -6.31 16.33
C ILE A 94 14.63 -5.35 16.87
N THR A 95 14.53 -5.05 18.14
CA THR A 95 15.43 -4.12 18.83
C THR A 95 15.92 -4.75 20.13
N THR A 96 17.18 -4.55 20.45
CA THR A 96 17.72 -4.92 21.76
C THR A 96 18.63 -3.80 22.30
N LYS A 97 18.99 -3.88 23.58
CA LYS A 97 19.94 -2.98 24.21
C LYS A 97 21.09 -3.79 24.79
N ILE A 98 22.29 -3.46 24.38
CA ILE A 98 23.54 -4.06 24.86
C ILE A 98 24.28 -3.02 25.69
N TYR A 99 24.64 -3.39 26.90
CA TYR A 99 25.35 -2.52 27.82
C TYR A 99 26.78 -3.00 28.03
N GLY A 100 27.74 -2.12 27.82
CA GLY A 100 29.13 -2.32 28.21
C GLY A 100 29.50 -1.36 29.33
N ILE A 101 30.15 -1.82 30.37
CA ILE A 101 30.68 -0.98 31.44
C ILE A 101 32.16 -1.27 31.55
N VAL A 102 32.95 -0.21 31.45
CA VAL A 102 34.41 -0.24 31.70
C VAL A 102 34.67 0.53 32.98
N ASN A 103 35.20 -0.14 33.99
CA ASN A 103 35.56 0.45 35.25
C ASN A 103 37.07 0.75 35.28
N PHE A 104 37.41 1.94 35.71
CA PHE A 104 38.81 2.39 35.89
C PHE A 104 39.20 2.34 37.37
N LYS A 105 40.50 2.45 37.65
CA LYS A 105 41.01 2.45 39.03
C LYS A 105 40.44 3.65 39.83
N PRO A 106 40.19 3.50 41.14
CA PRO A 106 39.47 4.49 41.97
C PRO A 106 40.11 5.89 42.02
N ASN A 107 41.41 6.01 41.71
CA ASN A 107 42.11 7.29 41.79
C ASN A 107 42.16 8.09 40.46
N LYS A 108 41.35 7.75 39.48
CA LYS A 108 41.26 8.50 38.23
C LYS A 108 40.01 9.39 38.21
N ARG A 109 40.08 10.52 37.49
CA ARG A 109 38.94 11.46 37.29
C ARG A 109 37.70 10.77 36.69
N ILE A 110 37.88 9.79 35.85
CA ILE A 110 36.82 8.98 35.25
C ILE A 110 36.90 7.61 35.94
N GLN A 111 35.84 7.28 36.69
CA GLN A 111 35.76 6.01 37.41
C GLN A 111 35.13 4.89 36.62
N SER A 112 34.16 5.22 35.73
CA SER A 112 33.53 4.25 34.84
C SER A 112 33.02 4.91 33.57
N ILE A 113 33.00 4.17 32.48
CA ILE A 113 32.32 4.53 31.25
C ILE A 113 31.26 3.47 30.96
N ARG A 114 30.04 3.90 30.84
CA ARG A 114 28.93 3.04 30.37
C ARG A 114 28.70 3.30 28.90
N HIS A 115 28.78 2.25 28.10
CA HIS A 115 28.47 2.26 26.69
C HIS A 115 27.16 1.52 26.44
N THR A 116 26.24 2.10 25.68
CA THR A 116 24.95 1.50 25.35
C THR A 116 24.82 1.44 23.83
N ILE A 117 24.63 0.24 23.30
CA ILE A 117 24.37 0.00 21.87
C ILE A 117 22.92 -0.47 21.76
N THR A 118 22.18 0.15 20.87
CA THR A 118 20.78 -0.21 20.60
C THR A 118 20.63 -0.60 19.12
N PRO A 119 21.01 -1.83 18.75
CA PRO A 119 20.80 -2.31 17.40
C PRO A 119 19.30 -2.49 17.11
N ASN A 120 18.88 -2.09 15.92
CA ASN A 120 17.55 -2.27 15.40
C ASN A 120 17.64 -2.90 14.01
N LEU A 121 16.85 -3.93 13.75
CA LEU A 121 16.67 -4.53 12.44
C LEU A 121 15.22 -4.40 12.06
N THR A 122 14.94 -3.80 10.92
CA THR A 122 13.58 -3.62 10.39
C THR A 122 13.46 -4.26 9.02
N TYR A 123 12.38 -4.99 8.82
CA TYR A 123 11.96 -5.52 7.53
C TYR A 123 10.60 -4.95 7.17
N SER A 124 10.44 -4.50 5.93
CA SER A 124 9.13 -4.06 5.39
C SER A 124 8.90 -4.68 4.02
N ASN A 125 7.67 -4.98 3.72
CA ASN A 125 7.27 -5.51 2.42
C ASN A 125 5.91 -4.96 1.99
N SER A 126 5.84 -4.60 0.71
CA SER A 126 4.61 -4.27 -0.01
C SER A 126 4.57 -5.14 -1.26
N PRO A 127 3.76 -6.18 -1.31
CA PRO A 127 3.71 -7.12 -2.43
C PRO A 127 3.20 -6.49 -3.72
N SER A 128 3.49 -7.14 -4.83
CA SER A 128 2.92 -6.81 -6.13
C SER A 128 1.46 -7.26 -6.22
N PHE A 129 0.62 -6.40 -6.75
CA PHE A 129 -0.80 -6.66 -7.02
C PHE A 129 -1.10 -6.76 -8.52
N LYS A 130 -0.15 -7.29 -9.31
CA LYS A 130 -0.29 -7.49 -10.75
C LYS A 130 -1.54 -8.28 -11.17
N LYS A 131 -2.10 -9.09 -10.29
CA LYS A 131 -3.36 -9.82 -10.52
C LYS A 131 -4.56 -8.94 -10.86
N TYR A 132 -4.46 -7.64 -10.61
CA TYR A 132 -5.49 -6.65 -10.92
C TYR A 132 -5.20 -5.88 -12.21
N TYR A 133 -4.19 -6.31 -12.97
CA TYR A 133 -3.77 -5.70 -14.22
C TYR A 133 -4.06 -6.63 -15.38
N ASP A 134 -4.58 -6.06 -16.43
CA ASP A 134 -4.87 -6.70 -17.71
C ASP A 134 -4.02 -6.04 -18.81
N THR A 135 -3.95 -6.68 -19.97
CA THR A 135 -3.26 -6.16 -21.14
C THR A 135 -4.24 -5.97 -22.30
N TYR A 136 -3.97 -5.00 -23.16
CA TYR A 136 -4.69 -4.80 -24.42
C TYR A 136 -3.71 -4.47 -25.53
N ILE A 137 -4.09 -4.79 -26.77
CA ILE A 137 -3.27 -4.53 -27.97
C ILE A 137 -3.44 -3.07 -28.36
N ILE A 138 -2.32 -2.37 -28.58
CA ILE A 138 -2.29 -0.93 -28.85
C ILE A 138 -2.06 -0.59 -30.32
N ASP A 139 -1.55 -1.52 -31.15
CA ASP A 139 -1.23 -1.27 -32.54
C ASP A 139 -1.35 -2.53 -33.41
N ALA A 140 -1.19 -2.34 -34.73
CA ALA A 140 -1.21 -3.42 -35.74
C ALA A 140 -0.03 -4.41 -35.62
N ASN A 141 1.04 -4.05 -34.94
CA ASN A 141 2.21 -4.92 -34.73
C ASN A 141 2.01 -5.89 -33.53
N GLY A 142 0.87 -5.79 -32.84
CA GLY A 142 0.58 -6.63 -31.68
C GLY A 142 1.25 -6.17 -30.40
N ASN A 143 1.79 -4.95 -30.35
CA ASN A 143 2.29 -4.37 -29.10
C ASN A 143 1.16 -4.24 -28.09
N THR A 144 1.48 -4.49 -26.81
CA THR A 144 0.51 -4.46 -25.73
C THR A 144 0.84 -3.40 -24.71
N ALA A 145 -0.19 -2.82 -24.09
CA ALA A 145 -0.08 -1.99 -22.91
C ALA A 145 -0.82 -2.65 -21.73
N GLU A 146 -0.31 -2.44 -20.54
CA GLU A 146 -0.97 -2.89 -19.30
C GLU A 146 -1.83 -1.77 -18.72
N TYR A 147 -2.95 -2.13 -18.16
CA TYR A 147 -3.81 -1.24 -17.41
C TYR A 147 -4.41 -1.97 -16.21
N THR A 148 -4.94 -1.24 -15.26
CA THR A 148 -5.78 -1.82 -14.20
C THR A 148 -7.23 -1.42 -14.40
N ARG A 149 -8.15 -2.38 -14.25
CA ARG A 149 -9.57 -2.10 -14.35
C ARG A 149 -10.11 -1.12 -13.29
N PHE A 150 -9.28 -0.79 -12.29
CA PHE A 150 -9.58 0.19 -11.24
C PHE A 150 -9.04 1.58 -11.53
N GLU A 151 -8.44 1.80 -12.70
CA GLU A 151 -7.91 3.09 -13.12
C GLU A 151 -8.98 4.18 -13.14
N GLY A 152 -8.65 5.36 -12.59
CA GLY A 152 -9.60 6.46 -12.47
C GLY A 152 -10.74 6.20 -11.46
N GLY A 153 -10.64 5.14 -10.65
CA GLY A 153 -11.57 4.87 -9.55
C GLY A 153 -11.44 5.85 -8.38
N LEU A 154 -12.25 5.64 -7.34
CA LEU A 154 -12.32 6.51 -6.16
C LEU A 154 -11.13 6.34 -5.21
N PHE A 155 -10.57 5.14 -5.12
CA PHE A 155 -9.63 4.76 -4.07
C PHE A 155 -8.21 4.48 -4.57
N GLY A 156 -7.85 5.05 -5.73
CA GLY A 156 -6.56 4.82 -6.36
C GLY A 156 -6.46 3.45 -7.04
N ILE A 157 -5.25 3.03 -7.34
CA ILE A 157 -4.96 1.78 -8.04
C ILE A 157 -4.08 0.86 -7.18
N PRO A 158 -4.22 -0.47 -7.30
CA PRO A 158 -3.34 -1.41 -6.64
C PRO A 158 -1.90 -1.28 -7.16
N GLY A 159 -0.92 -1.38 -6.27
CA GLY A 159 0.49 -1.27 -6.63
C GLY A 159 0.95 -2.40 -7.54
N ARG A 160 1.67 -2.06 -8.60
CA ARG A 160 2.18 -3.02 -9.60
C ARG A 160 3.50 -3.67 -9.19
N GLY A 161 4.35 -2.89 -8.54
CA GLY A 161 5.68 -3.33 -8.11
C GLY A 161 5.66 -4.07 -6.79
N ASN A 162 6.61 -4.98 -6.61
CA ASN A 162 6.96 -5.51 -5.30
C ASN A 162 8.05 -4.61 -4.70
N SER A 163 7.87 -4.23 -3.45
CA SER A 163 8.85 -3.45 -2.70
C SER A 163 9.15 -4.14 -1.38
N SER A 164 10.43 -4.44 -1.16
CA SER A 164 10.91 -4.94 0.12
C SER A 164 12.14 -4.14 0.56
N SER A 165 12.26 -3.89 1.84
CA SER A 165 13.41 -3.21 2.41
C SER A 165 13.85 -3.85 3.73
N ILE A 166 15.17 -3.87 3.94
CA ILE A 166 15.78 -4.24 5.22
C ILE A 166 16.61 -3.05 5.66
N GLY A 167 16.33 -2.57 6.85
CA GLY A 167 17.07 -1.47 7.46
C GLY A 167 17.69 -1.88 8.79
N THR A 168 18.93 -1.45 9.04
CA THR A 168 19.62 -1.62 10.32
C THR A 168 20.05 -0.26 10.84
N VAL A 169 19.77 -0.01 12.11
CA VAL A 169 20.21 1.20 12.81
C VAL A 169 20.85 0.79 14.14
N SER A 170 22.02 1.35 14.42
CA SER A 170 22.67 1.17 15.71
C SER A 170 22.97 2.55 16.30
N TYR A 171 22.52 2.79 17.51
CA TYR A 171 22.81 4.01 18.27
C TYR A 171 23.79 3.71 19.39
N THR A 172 24.79 4.59 19.54
CA THR A 172 25.80 4.50 20.57
C THR A 172 25.76 5.77 21.42
N HIS A 173 25.67 5.63 22.70
CA HIS A 173 25.74 6.74 23.68
C HIS A 173 26.77 6.44 24.72
#